data_492aebbbdd038b5802c8fefb23901046
#
_entry.id   492aebbbdd038b5802c8fefb23901046
#
_cell.length_a   1.000
_cell.length_b   1.000
_cell.length_c   1.000
_cell.angle_alpha   90.00
_cell.angle_beta   90.00
_cell.angle_gamma   90.00
#
_symmetry.space_group_name_H-M   'P 1'
#
loop_
_entity.id
_entity.type
_entity.pdbx_description
1 polymer ?
#
loop_
_entity_poly.entity_id
_entity_poly.type
_entity_poly.pdbx_seq_one_letter_code
_entity_poly.pdbx_strand_id
1 'polypeptide(L)'
;MCAARRLAAALPRLRAQHRLSSSAAFPPAPTPTAASVLDDLLSAPTPSASALSLLRDTPSLSAELYSTLAXXXXXXXXXXXALLLSLPSCHRLPPPSAPVLSALLSKILARRPSSPVQAAGFLCASLAAGAPPPDTSVFNKLLAPLARARDLPRMTQLFYSMRAAAVRPDAVTYGILVNGLCKSGRVEDALRMLDGMSGSDSDVRPDVVTVNTVVNGLCKSGRVQEAVTFVEERMRSVHGHAPDTFTYNCLADAFCRAGNVAMACEVVGRMEREGLSPDVFTLNMIVAALCRAGRVWAALEFFREKRTIWPEARGNAVTYSTLVQALLRTKNVDVAMKLFHEMTEEGQPPKKTMYFIMILGLAQAGRLQDACSMASSMKKAGFQLDAKAYNILIGGFYKEDRLCEAHEWLGKMKEAGLRPDVYTYTTLLSGSCKAGDFLAVDELMGKMIDDGCRPSVVTFGTLIHGYCKAGKIDEALQIFWSMDESGVQPNTVIYNILIDFLCKSRNASLAIKLFDWMSEKHVPADVTTFNALLKGLRVKNMPEKAFELMDRMREERCTPDSLTIEVLLEWLPGIGETNRLNNFMQQVGCTAPKRTTT
;
A
#
# COMPACT_ATOMS: atom_id res chain seq x y z
N MET A 1 -31.02 11.53 15.22
CA MET A 1 -31.68 11.98 16.45
C MET A 1 -30.72 12.40 17.57
N CYS A 2 -29.55 11.79 17.77
CA CYS A 2 -28.55 12.22 18.79
C CYS A 2 -27.88 13.56 18.49
N ALA A 3 -27.66 13.89 17.22
CA ALA A 3 -27.00 15.14 16.81
C ALA A 3 -27.90 16.39 17.04
N ALA A 4 -29.21 16.23 16.87
CA ALA A 4 -30.18 17.30 17.08
C ALA A 4 -30.32 17.68 18.58
N ARG A 5 -30.20 16.69 19.48
CA ARG A 5 -30.24 16.93 20.93
C ARG A 5 -28.98 17.64 21.45
N ARG A 6 -27.83 17.45 20.83
CA ARG A 6 -26.57 18.16 21.19
C ARG A 6 -26.55 19.62 20.72
N LEU A 7 -27.25 19.93 19.63
CA LEU A 7 -27.41 21.31 19.14
C LEU A 7 -28.37 22.11 20.06
N ALA A 8 -29.43 21.50 20.55
CA ALA A 8 -30.37 22.13 21.47
C ALA A 8 -29.73 22.49 22.82
N ALA A 9 -28.69 21.77 23.24
CA ALA A 9 -27.96 22.02 24.50
C ALA A 9 -26.93 23.16 24.41
N ALA A 10 -26.51 23.54 23.20
CA ALA A 10 -25.53 24.63 22.99
C ALA A 10 -26.18 26.01 22.83
N LEU A 11 -27.47 26.05 22.55
CA LEU A 11 -28.24 27.29 22.31
C LEU A 11 -28.42 28.22 23.53
N PRO A 12 -28.51 27.75 24.79
CA PRO A 12 -28.63 28.66 25.95
C PRO A 12 -27.40 29.56 26.18
N ARG A 13 -26.22 29.13 25.75
CA ARG A 13 -24.98 29.91 25.96
C ARG A 13 -24.84 31.10 25.01
N LEU A 14 -25.49 31.04 23.85
CA LEU A 14 -25.51 32.16 22.89
C LEU A 14 -26.55 33.24 23.28
N ARG A 15 -27.59 32.88 24.06
CA ARG A 15 -28.59 33.82 24.58
C ARG A 15 -28.04 34.72 25.71
N ALA A 16 -26.98 34.28 26.40
CA ALA A 16 -26.43 35.03 27.54
C ALA A 16 -25.52 36.20 27.11
N GLN A 17 -24.96 36.17 25.91
CA GLN A 17 -24.05 37.23 25.46
C GLN A 17 -24.74 38.45 24.83
N HIS A 18 -26.04 38.32 24.48
CA HIS A 18 -26.78 39.43 23.86
C HIS A 18 -27.69 40.23 24.82
N ARG A 19 -27.67 39.92 26.14
CA ARG A 19 -28.57 40.59 27.12
C ARG A 19 -27.99 41.80 27.83
N LEU A 20 -26.83 42.28 27.42
CA LEU A 20 -26.20 43.41 28.11
C LEU A 20 -26.01 44.64 27.21
N SER A 21 -27.06 45.10 26.53
CA SER A 21 -27.17 46.50 26.10
C SER A 21 -28.56 46.76 25.47
N SER A 22 -29.51 47.21 26.26
CA SER A 22 -30.48 48.22 25.81
C SER A 22 -31.42 48.60 26.95
N SER A 23 -31.37 49.87 27.30
CA SER A 23 -32.38 50.53 28.13
C SER A 23 -33.41 51.20 27.21
N ALA A 24 -34.65 50.92 27.53
CA ALA A 24 -35.86 51.73 27.26
C ALA A 24 -36.25 52.13 25.83
N ALA A 25 -37.34 51.50 25.37
CA ALA A 25 -38.55 52.10 24.77
C ALA A 25 -39.48 50.99 24.28
N PHE A 26 -40.76 51.10 24.44
CA PHE A 26 -41.79 50.13 24.02
C PHE A 26 -41.79 49.97 22.50
N PRO A 27 -41.80 48.75 21.97
CA PRO A 27 -41.67 48.52 20.54
C PRO A 27 -42.99 48.18 19.86
N PRO A 28 -43.06 48.34 18.54
CA PRO A 28 -43.99 47.61 17.68
C PRO A 28 -43.61 46.14 17.70
N ALA A 29 -44.54 45.26 17.29
CA ALA A 29 -44.36 43.82 17.28
C ALA A 29 -42.95 43.36 16.80
N PRO A 30 -42.29 42.43 17.48
CA PRO A 30 -40.89 42.14 17.21
C PRO A 30 -40.68 41.62 15.78
N THR A 31 -39.92 42.35 15.02
CA THR A 31 -39.40 41.86 13.74
C THR A 31 -38.61 40.58 14.02
N PRO A 32 -38.84 39.50 13.27
CA PRO A 32 -38.13 38.24 13.48
C PRO A 32 -36.62 38.43 13.29
N THR A 33 -35.88 38.10 14.32
CA THR A 33 -34.39 38.18 14.27
C THR A 33 -33.83 36.98 13.50
N ALA A 34 -32.65 37.12 12.91
CA ALA A 34 -31.95 36.05 12.21
C ALA A 34 -31.78 34.79 13.08
N ALA A 35 -31.69 34.97 14.41
CA ALA A 35 -31.60 33.87 15.39
C ALA A 35 -32.90 33.08 15.52
N SER A 36 -34.08 33.76 15.52
CA SER A 36 -35.40 33.10 15.62
C SER A 36 -35.73 32.34 14.34
N VAL A 37 -35.37 32.89 13.18
CA VAL A 37 -35.53 32.24 11.85
C VAL A 37 -34.60 31.03 11.76
N LEU A 38 -33.39 31.11 12.30
CA LEU A 38 -32.42 30.02 12.35
C LEU A 38 -32.92 28.85 13.22
N ASP A 39 -33.52 29.16 14.38
CA ASP A 39 -34.14 28.16 15.28
C ASP A 39 -35.30 27.43 14.58
N ASP A 40 -36.09 28.14 13.82
CA ASP A 40 -37.24 27.58 13.05
C ASP A 40 -36.72 26.66 11.91
N LEU A 41 -35.65 27.07 11.22
CA LEU A 41 -35.04 26.30 10.13
C LEU A 41 -34.31 25.05 10.64
N LEU A 42 -33.79 25.09 11.87
CA LEU A 42 -33.06 23.96 12.48
C LEU A 42 -33.97 22.95 13.19
N SER A 43 -35.18 23.37 13.63
CA SER A 43 -36.10 22.55 14.40
C SER A 43 -37.07 21.72 13.55
N ALA A 44 -37.30 22.09 12.30
CA ALA A 44 -38.27 21.41 11.42
C ALA A 44 -37.57 20.53 10.38
N PRO A 45 -38.09 19.34 10.05
CA PRO A 45 -37.57 18.52 8.95
C PRO A 45 -37.73 19.20 7.58
N THR A 46 -38.69 20.10 7.45
CA THR A 46 -38.88 20.97 6.26
C THR A 46 -39.01 22.42 6.76
N PRO A 47 -38.30 23.38 6.15
CA PRO A 47 -38.42 24.79 6.56
C PRO A 47 -39.85 25.30 6.42
N SER A 48 -40.31 26.05 7.40
CA SER A 48 -41.66 26.63 7.35
C SER A 48 -41.77 27.66 6.20
N ALA A 49 -42.89 27.66 5.51
CA ALA A 49 -43.14 28.58 4.38
C ALA A 49 -43.08 30.05 4.82
N SER A 50 -43.45 30.34 6.07
CA SER A 50 -43.38 31.70 6.65
C SER A 50 -41.94 32.14 6.89
N ALA A 51 -41.05 31.27 7.38
CA ALA A 51 -39.61 31.59 7.58
C ALA A 51 -38.93 31.84 6.23
N LEU A 52 -39.27 31.05 5.21
CA LEU A 52 -38.71 31.20 3.86
C LEU A 52 -39.20 32.47 3.15
N SER A 53 -40.48 32.87 3.34
CA SER A 53 -40.99 34.12 2.75
C SER A 53 -40.37 35.36 3.41
N LEU A 54 -40.20 35.33 4.73
CA LEU A 54 -39.51 36.41 5.47
C LEU A 54 -38.07 36.62 5.00
N LEU A 55 -37.32 35.53 4.76
CA LEU A 55 -35.95 35.60 4.26
C LEU A 55 -35.88 36.12 2.81
N ARG A 56 -36.90 35.83 2.00
CA ARG A 56 -36.97 36.33 0.61
C ARG A 56 -37.26 37.83 0.56
N ASP A 57 -38.13 38.28 1.46
CA ASP A 57 -38.63 39.66 1.42
C ASP A 57 -37.71 40.67 2.15
N THR A 58 -36.75 40.15 2.95
CA THR A 58 -35.78 41.00 3.69
C THR A 58 -34.32 40.59 3.37
N PRO A 59 -33.67 41.21 2.37
CA PRO A 59 -32.28 40.88 1.99
C PRO A 59 -31.25 41.05 3.11
N SER A 60 -31.47 42.01 4.01
CA SER A 60 -30.59 42.24 5.17
C SER A 60 -30.61 41.05 6.14
N LEU A 61 -31.80 40.46 6.38
CA LEU A 61 -31.97 39.31 7.24
C LEU A 61 -31.32 38.05 6.68
N SER A 62 -31.34 37.87 5.34
CA SER A 62 -30.68 36.76 4.68
C SER A 62 -29.14 36.89 4.76
N ALA A 63 -28.60 38.09 4.63
CA ALA A 63 -27.18 38.36 4.80
C ALA A 63 -26.72 38.08 6.24
N GLU A 64 -27.50 38.49 7.24
CA GLU A 64 -27.30 38.19 8.66
C GLU A 64 -27.37 36.68 8.92
N LEU A 65 -28.28 35.97 8.29
CA LEU A 65 -28.43 34.49 8.42
C LEU A 65 -27.17 33.79 7.92
N TYR A 66 -26.66 34.17 6.75
CA TYR A 66 -25.43 33.59 6.20
C TYR A 66 -24.22 33.92 7.09
N SER A 67 -24.14 35.12 7.65
CA SER A 67 -23.06 35.51 8.57
C SER A 67 -23.16 34.77 9.91
N THR A 68 -24.38 34.57 10.42
CA THR A 68 -24.66 33.81 11.66
C THR A 68 -24.34 32.32 11.45
N LEU A 69 -24.72 31.78 10.34
CA LEU A 69 -24.37 30.41 9.97
C LEU A 69 -22.85 30.21 9.83
N ALA A 70 -22.23 31.20 9.30
CA ALA A 70 -20.77 31.24 9.25
C ALA A 70 -20.09 31.23 10.63
N UNK A 71 -20.78 31.81 11.37
CA UNK A 71 -20.25 31.92 12.73
C UNK A 71 -20.65 30.78 13.61
N UNK A 72 -21.79 30.24 13.38
CA UNK A 72 -22.28 29.05 14.06
C UNK A 72 -21.66 27.74 13.59
N UNK A 73 -21.17 27.90 12.67
CA UNK A 73 -20.55 26.72 12.12
C UNK A 73 -19.40 26.20 12.95
N UNK A 74 -19.29 26.72 13.93
CA UNK A 74 -18.33 26.32 14.90
C UNK A 74 -18.66 25.11 15.74
N UNK A 75 -19.77 24.88 15.88
CA UNK A 75 -20.15 23.78 16.70
C UNK A 75 -20.89 22.64 16.02
N UNK A 76 -21.56 22.83 15.13
CA UNK A 76 -22.41 21.80 14.56
C UNK A 76 -22.05 21.43 13.14
N UNK A 77 -21.31 21.01 12.84
CA UNK A 77 -20.75 20.67 11.60
C UNK A 77 -21.57 20.02 10.54
N UNK A 78 -22.10 19.02 10.69
CA UNK A 78 -22.77 18.29 9.67
C UNK A 78 -24.15 18.86 9.32
N UNK A 79 -24.72 19.24 10.18
CA UNK A 79 -26.02 19.81 9.96
C UNK A 79 -26.00 21.20 9.38
N UNK A 80 -25.17 21.77 9.67
CA UNK A 80 -25.00 23.05 9.07
C UNK A 80 -24.45 23.06 7.67
N UNK A 81 -23.87 22.23 7.42
CA UNK A 81 -23.45 22.08 6.07
C UNK A 81 -24.54 21.56 5.19
N ALA A 82 -25.23 20.68 5.61
CA ALA A 82 -26.42 20.23 4.87
C ALA A 82 -27.42 21.37 4.63
N LEU A 83 -27.65 22.11 5.66
CA LEU A 83 -28.57 23.27 5.58
C LEU A 83 -28.04 24.33 4.60
N LEU A 84 -26.80 24.67 4.69
CA LEU A 84 -26.15 25.61 3.76
C LEU A 84 -26.21 25.10 2.30
N LEU A 85 -26.07 23.79 2.10
CA LEU A 85 -26.15 23.16 0.78
C LEU A 85 -27.57 23.15 0.21
N SER A 86 -28.57 23.05 1.08
CA SER A 86 -29.97 23.01 0.64
C SER A 86 -30.57 24.39 0.38
N LEU A 87 -30.09 25.43 1.04
CA LEU A 87 -30.63 26.80 0.92
C LEU A 87 -30.58 27.34 -0.51
N PRO A 88 -29.46 27.28 -1.24
CA PRO A 88 -29.44 27.77 -2.63
C PRO A 88 -30.28 26.96 -3.61
N SER A 89 -30.44 25.65 -3.35
CA SER A 89 -31.20 24.73 -4.21
C SER A 89 -32.70 24.97 -4.16
N CYS A 90 -33.18 25.65 -3.12
CA CYS A 90 -34.61 25.88 -2.92
C CYS A 90 -35.16 27.07 -3.75
N HIS A 91 -34.32 27.82 -4.45
CA HIS A 91 -34.66 29.02 -5.26
C HIS A 91 -35.53 30.06 -4.52
N ARG A 92 -35.52 30.03 -3.19
CA ARG A 92 -36.42 30.85 -2.34
C ARG A 92 -35.68 31.89 -1.49
N LEU A 93 -34.34 31.87 -1.53
CA LEU A 93 -33.52 32.81 -0.75
C LEU A 93 -32.59 33.62 -1.67
N PRO A 94 -32.36 34.90 -1.38
CA PRO A 94 -31.33 35.63 -2.14
C PRO A 94 -29.96 35.02 -1.91
N PRO A 95 -29.14 34.92 -2.95
CA PRO A 95 -27.82 34.29 -2.83
C PRO A 95 -26.85 35.13 -1.97
N PRO A 96 -25.90 34.48 -1.29
CA PRO A 96 -24.92 35.23 -0.46
C PRO A 96 -24.02 36.10 -1.33
N SER A 97 -23.58 37.23 -0.79
CA SER A 97 -22.62 38.12 -1.47
C SER A 97 -21.25 37.44 -1.58
N ALA A 98 -20.42 37.87 -2.55
CA ALA A 98 -19.13 37.27 -2.85
C ALA A 98 -18.20 37.19 -1.60
N PRO A 99 -18.03 38.22 -0.77
CA PRO A 99 -17.17 38.13 0.42
C PRO A 99 -17.71 37.13 1.47
N VAL A 100 -19.03 37.07 1.66
CA VAL A 100 -19.67 36.11 2.60
C VAL A 100 -19.49 34.70 2.07
N LEU A 101 -19.66 34.46 0.78
CA LEU A 101 -19.45 33.18 0.11
C LEU A 101 -17.99 32.71 0.27
N SER A 102 -17.03 33.59 0.07
CA SER A 102 -15.59 33.32 0.22
C SER A 102 -15.23 32.95 1.67
N ALA A 103 -15.78 33.68 2.64
CA ALA A 103 -15.57 33.43 4.08
C ALA A 103 -16.16 32.07 4.50
N LEU A 104 -17.38 31.75 4.05
CA LEU A 104 -18.03 30.45 4.32
C LEU A 104 -17.23 29.29 3.76
N LEU A 105 -16.80 29.39 2.49
CA LEU A 105 -16.01 28.35 1.82
C LEU A 105 -14.67 28.13 2.51
N SER A 106 -13.98 29.19 2.92
CA SER A 106 -12.71 29.13 3.65
C SER A 106 -12.86 28.37 4.97
N LYS A 107 -13.95 28.63 5.70
CA LYS A 107 -14.25 27.96 6.98
C LYS A 107 -14.62 26.48 6.79
N ILE A 108 -15.34 26.14 5.72
CA ILE A 108 -15.69 24.74 5.40
C ILE A 108 -14.39 23.99 5.08
N LEU A 109 -13.49 24.56 4.29
CA LEU A 109 -12.22 23.92 3.88
C LEU A 109 -11.25 23.68 5.06
N ALA A 110 -11.30 24.54 6.09
CA ALA A 110 -10.38 24.43 7.24
C ALA A 110 -10.65 23.23 8.15
N ARG A 111 -11.78 22.53 8.02
CA ARG A 111 -12.29 21.63 9.07
C ARG A 111 -12.12 20.13 8.92
N ARG A 112 -12.17 19.50 7.70
CA ARG A 112 -12.08 18.03 7.54
C ARG A 112 -11.72 17.60 6.10
N PRO A 113 -11.14 16.39 5.89
CA PRO A 113 -10.77 15.89 4.56
C PRO A 113 -11.93 15.71 3.57
N SER A 114 -13.16 15.48 4.05
CA SER A 114 -14.36 15.34 3.22
C SER A 114 -15.03 16.67 2.84
N SER A 115 -14.58 17.76 3.44
CA SER A 115 -15.20 19.09 3.27
C SER A 115 -15.03 19.73 1.87
N PRO A 116 -13.99 19.44 1.06
CA PRO A 116 -13.87 20.03 -0.29
C PRO A 116 -15.04 19.65 -1.22
N VAL A 117 -15.56 18.43 -1.11
CA VAL A 117 -16.70 17.94 -1.89
C VAL A 117 -17.97 18.75 -1.57
N GLN A 118 -18.24 18.95 -0.29
CA GLN A 118 -19.39 19.71 0.18
C GLN A 118 -19.27 21.19 -0.18
N ALA A 119 -18.08 21.76 -0.04
CA ALA A 119 -17.80 23.16 -0.38
C ALA A 119 -17.97 23.43 -1.89
N ALA A 120 -17.51 22.50 -2.74
CA ALA A 120 -17.68 22.60 -4.20
C ALA A 120 -19.16 22.52 -4.57
N GLY A 121 -19.92 21.59 -3.98
CA GLY A 121 -21.38 21.47 -4.19
C GLY A 121 -22.12 22.74 -3.78
N PHE A 122 -21.77 23.30 -2.63
CA PHE A 122 -22.36 24.58 -2.14
C PHE A 122 -22.06 25.74 -3.10
N LEU A 123 -20.81 25.86 -3.56
CA LEU A 123 -20.45 26.91 -4.51
C LEU A 123 -21.23 26.77 -5.83
N CYS A 124 -21.28 25.56 -6.41
CA CYS A 124 -22.03 25.32 -7.65
C CYS A 124 -23.53 25.64 -7.50
N ALA A 125 -24.13 25.24 -6.37
CA ALA A 125 -25.54 25.52 -6.09
C ALA A 125 -25.79 27.03 -5.89
N SER A 126 -24.90 27.73 -5.21
CA SER A 126 -24.98 29.19 -5.00
C SER A 126 -24.87 29.96 -6.31
N LEU A 127 -23.95 29.57 -7.19
CA LEU A 127 -23.79 30.17 -8.53
C LEU A 127 -25.01 29.91 -9.42
N ALA A 128 -25.59 28.71 -9.36
CA ALA A 128 -26.82 28.36 -10.10
C ALA A 128 -28.00 29.19 -9.60
N ALA A 129 -28.02 29.58 -8.33
CA ALA A 129 -29.04 30.45 -7.72
C ALA A 129 -28.80 31.94 -8.01
N GLY A 130 -27.75 32.31 -8.78
CA GLY A 130 -27.46 33.69 -9.16
C GLY A 130 -26.53 34.45 -8.19
N ALA A 131 -25.80 33.75 -7.34
CA ALA A 131 -24.82 34.38 -6.45
C ALA A 131 -23.70 35.05 -7.28
N PRO A 132 -23.21 36.23 -6.88
CA PRO A 132 -22.05 36.81 -7.51
C PRO A 132 -20.83 35.91 -7.30
N PRO A 133 -20.04 35.64 -8.37
CA PRO A 133 -18.95 34.69 -8.26
C PRO A 133 -17.82 35.20 -7.35
N PRO A 134 -17.19 34.31 -6.57
CA PRO A 134 -15.99 34.68 -5.80
C PRO A 134 -14.76 34.74 -6.74
N ASP A 135 -13.64 35.19 -6.19
CA ASP A 135 -12.38 35.31 -6.91
C ASP A 135 -11.83 33.94 -7.37
N THR A 136 -11.02 33.95 -8.43
CA THR A 136 -10.31 32.78 -8.97
C THR A 136 -9.59 31.99 -7.86
N SER A 137 -8.99 32.67 -6.87
CA SER A 137 -8.28 32.02 -5.77
C SER A 137 -9.16 31.07 -4.94
N VAL A 138 -10.45 31.38 -4.78
CA VAL A 138 -11.41 30.54 -4.05
C VAL A 138 -11.69 29.24 -4.83
N PHE A 139 -11.87 29.35 -6.16
CA PHE A 139 -12.01 28.19 -7.04
C PHE A 139 -10.77 27.30 -6.96
N ASN A 140 -9.57 27.88 -7.01
CA ASN A 140 -8.29 27.15 -6.94
C ASN A 140 -8.14 26.41 -5.60
N LYS A 141 -8.55 27.03 -4.48
CA LYS A 141 -8.57 26.41 -3.14
C LYS A 141 -9.52 25.21 -3.06
N LEU A 142 -10.58 25.17 -3.88
CA LEU A 142 -11.53 24.06 -3.96
C LEU A 142 -11.07 22.98 -4.96
N LEU A 143 -10.55 23.39 -6.11
CA LEU A 143 -10.05 22.50 -7.15
C LEU A 143 -8.85 21.65 -6.68
N ALA A 144 -7.90 22.24 -5.93
CA ALA A 144 -6.68 21.56 -5.51
C ALA A 144 -6.93 20.31 -4.64
N PRO A 145 -7.80 20.35 -3.60
CA PRO A 145 -8.15 19.13 -2.86
C PRO A 145 -8.92 18.09 -3.69
N LEU A 146 -9.81 18.53 -4.60
CA LEU A 146 -10.55 17.62 -5.49
C LEU A 146 -9.59 16.89 -6.43
N ALA A 147 -8.59 17.60 -6.99
CA ALA A 147 -7.54 17.03 -7.81
C ALA A 147 -6.69 16.01 -7.04
N ARG A 148 -6.37 16.30 -5.75
CA ARG A 148 -5.65 15.36 -4.87
C ARG A 148 -6.48 14.11 -4.58
N ALA A 149 -7.80 14.27 -4.42
CA ALA A 149 -8.75 13.16 -4.18
C ALA A 149 -9.11 12.39 -5.46
N ARG A 150 -8.67 12.86 -6.63
CA ARG A 150 -8.97 12.30 -7.97
C ARG A 150 -10.48 12.32 -8.28
N ASP A 151 -11.22 13.29 -7.72
CA ASP A 151 -12.67 13.44 -7.95
C ASP A 151 -12.91 14.28 -9.22
N LEU A 152 -12.70 13.64 -10.37
CA LEU A 152 -12.81 14.30 -11.68
C LEU A 152 -14.22 14.86 -11.95
N PRO A 153 -15.32 14.15 -11.68
CA PRO A 153 -16.66 14.69 -11.97
C PRO A 153 -16.91 16.04 -11.31
N ARG A 154 -16.56 16.16 -10.02
CA ARG A 154 -16.77 17.41 -9.28
C ARG A 154 -15.77 18.50 -9.71
N MET A 155 -14.54 18.10 -10.01
CA MET A 155 -13.50 19.01 -10.51
C MET A 155 -13.93 19.65 -11.85
N THR A 156 -14.44 18.85 -12.78
CA THR A 156 -14.93 19.34 -14.09
C THR A 156 -16.21 20.17 -13.93
N GLN A 157 -17.13 19.75 -13.07
CA GLN A 157 -18.34 20.52 -12.76
C GLN A 157 -17.99 21.91 -12.22
N LEU A 158 -17.06 21.98 -11.26
CA LEU A 158 -16.62 23.24 -10.65
C LEU A 158 -15.95 24.16 -11.69
N PHE A 159 -15.13 23.60 -12.57
CA PHE A 159 -14.46 24.35 -13.65
C PHE A 159 -15.48 24.93 -14.64
N TYR A 160 -16.48 24.12 -15.05
CA TYR A 160 -17.55 24.62 -15.93
C TYR A 160 -18.40 25.70 -15.24
N SER A 161 -18.69 25.55 -13.94
CA SER A 161 -19.40 26.56 -13.15
C SER A 161 -18.61 27.88 -13.07
N MET A 162 -17.28 27.79 -12.94
CA MET A 162 -16.37 28.94 -12.96
C MET A 162 -16.48 29.71 -14.29
N ARG A 163 -16.43 28.99 -15.42
CA ARG A 163 -16.53 29.59 -16.76
C ARG A 163 -17.93 30.18 -17.01
N ALA A 164 -18.99 29.48 -16.60
CA ALA A 164 -20.39 29.93 -16.73
C ALA A 164 -20.64 31.22 -15.92
N ALA A 165 -19.94 31.38 -14.80
CA ALA A 165 -19.99 32.59 -13.97
C ALA A 165 -19.06 33.72 -14.48
N ALA A 166 -18.47 33.60 -15.68
CA ALA A 166 -17.56 34.55 -16.31
C ALA A 166 -16.28 34.84 -15.50
N VAL A 167 -15.89 33.92 -14.60
CA VAL A 167 -14.61 34.00 -13.88
C VAL A 167 -13.51 33.38 -14.74
N ARG A 168 -12.49 34.17 -15.09
CA ARG A 168 -11.41 33.70 -15.97
C ARG A 168 -10.46 32.75 -15.20
N PRO A 169 -10.26 31.50 -15.71
CA PRO A 169 -9.24 30.63 -15.15
C PRO A 169 -7.84 31.19 -15.36
N ASP A 170 -6.97 31.05 -14.35
CA ASP A 170 -5.57 31.47 -14.41
C ASP A 170 -4.65 30.25 -14.64
N ALA A 171 -3.33 30.48 -14.75
CA ALA A 171 -2.33 29.42 -14.94
C ALA A 171 -2.38 28.38 -13.80
N VAL A 172 -2.67 28.83 -12.58
CA VAL A 172 -2.81 27.94 -11.40
C VAL A 172 -4.04 27.03 -11.55
N THR A 173 -5.17 27.58 -12.03
CA THR A 173 -6.39 26.80 -12.30
C THR A 173 -6.10 25.65 -13.27
N TYR A 174 -5.49 25.97 -14.40
CA TYR A 174 -5.13 24.98 -15.42
C TYR A 174 -4.11 23.97 -14.90
N GLY A 175 -3.10 24.41 -14.17
CA GLY A 175 -2.09 23.52 -13.53
C GLY A 175 -2.73 22.50 -12.59
N ILE A 176 -3.71 22.93 -11.78
CA ILE A 176 -4.46 22.05 -10.86
C ILE A 176 -5.28 21.02 -11.67
N LEU A 177 -5.95 21.46 -12.73
CA LEU A 177 -6.78 20.60 -13.58
C LEU A 177 -5.93 19.54 -14.31
N VAL A 178 -4.83 19.97 -14.94
CA VAL A 178 -3.88 19.10 -15.64
C VAL A 178 -3.33 18.05 -14.65
N ASN A 179 -2.92 18.48 -13.44
CA ASN A 179 -2.42 17.59 -12.39
C ASN A 179 -3.49 16.55 -11.96
N GLY A 180 -4.74 17.00 -11.79
CA GLY A 180 -5.86 16.12 -11.44
C GLY A 180 -6.13 15.07 -12.52
N LEU A 181 -6.13 15.48 -13.79
CA LEU A 181 -6.33 14.60 -14.95
C LEU A 181 -5.19 13.58 -15.06
N CYS A 182 -3.94 14.02 -14.96
CA CYS A 182 -2.76 13.14 -14.99
C CYS A 182 -2.78 12.10 -13.87
N LYS A 183 -3.12 12.52 -12.63
CA LYS A 183 -3.22 11.61 -11.47
C LYS A 183 -4.35 10.58 -11.61
N SER A 184 -5.37 10.89 -12.40
CA SER A 184 -6.52 10.01 -12.65
C SER A 184 -6.33 9.14 -13.91
N GLY A 185 -5.17 9.24 -14.56
CA GLY A 185 -4.83 8.47 -15.77
C GLY A 185 -5.43 9.02 -17.06
N ARG A 186 -6.12 10.16 -17.01
CA ARG A 186 -6.75 10.78 -18.20
C ARG A 186 -5.77 11.75 -18.87
N VAL A 187 -4.64 11.21 -19.35
CA VAL A 187 -3.53 12.03 -19.88
C VAL A 187 -3.91 12.72 -21.20
N GLU A 188 -4.78 12.10 -22.01
CA GLU A 188 -5.28 12.70 -23.27
C GLU A 188 -6.04 14.01 -23.01
N ASP A 189 -6.87 14.01 -21.98
CA ASP A 189 -7.62 15.21 -21.60
C ASP A 189 -6.69 16.30 -21.05
N ALA A 190 -5.63 15.88 -20.34
CA ALA A 190 -4.60 16.80 -19.85
C ALA A 190 -3.84 17.45 -21.01
N LEU A 191 -3.50 16.69 -22.05
CA LEU A 191 -2.87 17.19 -23.27
C LEU A 191 -3.79 18.18 -24.00
N ARG A 192 -5.07 17.81 -24.20
CA ARG A 192 -6.06 18.71 -24.82
C ARG A 192 -6.23 20.02 -24.03
N MET A 193 -6.18 19.93 -22.71
CA MET A 193 -6.27 21.11 -21.84
C MET A 193 -5.04 22.00 -21.95
N LEU A 194 -3.84 21.40 -22.06
CA LEU A 194 -2.58 22.11 -22.26
C LEU A 194 -2.57 22.82 -23.63
N ASP A 195 -3.05 22.14 -24.68
CA ASP A 195 -3.17 22.71 -26.03
C ASP A 195 -4.18 23.87 -26.04
N GLY A 196 -5.28 23.74 -25.30
CA GLY A 196 -6.28 24.80 -25.15
C GLY A 196 -5.74 26.05 -24.45
N MET A 197 -4.72 25.91 -23.58
CA MET A 197 -4.03 27.08 -22.98
C MET A 197 -3.19 27.84 -24.01
N SER A 198 -2.62 27.12 -24.97
CA SER A 198 -1.74 27.69 -26.01
C SER A 198 -2.52 28.23 -27.22
N GLY A 199 -3.83 28.06 -27.26
CA GLY A 199 -4.71 28.49 -28.37
C GLY A 199 -4.96 30.00 -28.40
N SER A 200 -5.41 30.49 -29.55
CA SER A 200 -5.64 31.91 -29.81
C SER A 200 -6.69 32.60 -28.92
N ASP A 201 -7.54 31.81 -28.25
CA ASP A 201 -8.64 32.32 -27.42
C ASP A 201 -8.28 32.45 -25.92
N SER A 202 -7.07 32.08 -25.50
CA SER A 202 -6.67 32.18 -24.10
C SER A 202 -5.43 33.08 -23.92
N ASP A 203 -5.52 34.03 -23.01
CA ASP A 203 -4.39 34.88 -22.60
C ASP A 203 -3.42 34.17 -21.64
N VAL A 204 -3.68 32.88 -21.34
CA VAL A 204 -2.93 32.13 -20.32
C VAL A 204 -1.97 31.17 -21.00
N ARG A 205 -0.66 31.36 -20.82
CA ARG A 205 0.37 30.44 -21.31
C ARG A 205 0.70 29.37 -20.25
N PRO A 206 0.91 28.11 -20.67
CA PRO A 206 1.38 27.09 -19.75
C PRO A 206 2.75 27.46 -19.17
N ASP A 207 2.94 27.23 -17.88
CA ASP A 207 4.25 27.37 -17.23
C ASP A 207 5.01 26.02 -17.29
N VAL A 208 6.30 26.05 -17.00
CA VAL A 208 7.18 24.86 -16.99
C VAL A 208 6.61 23.77 -16.08
N VAL A 209 6.03 24.15 -14.95
CA VAL A 209 5.46 23.21 -13.96
C VAL A 209 4.27 22.45 -14.54
N THR A 210 3.39 23.14 -15.28
CA THR A 210 2.23 22.52 -15.94
C THR A 210 2.68 21.56 -17.05
N VAL A 211 3.65 21.98 -17.88
CA VAL A 211 4.23 21.15 -18.96
C VAL A 211 4.89 19.90 -18.35
N ASN A 212 5.71 20.07 -17.32
CA ASN A 212 6.37 18.97 -16.59
C ASN A 212 5.36 18.02 -15.93
N THR A 213 4.20 18.53 -15.51
CA THR A 213 3.11 17.71 -14.96
C THR A 213 2.56 16.74 -16.03
N VAL A 214 2.44 17.20 -17.28
CA VAL A 214 2.01 16.36 -18.40
C VAL A 214 3.08 15.31 -18.73
N VAL A 215 4.36 15.71 -18.79
CA VAL A 215 5.50 14.77 -19.01
C VAL A 215 5.46 13.66 -17.94
N ASN A 216 5.35 14.04 -16.67
CA ASN A 216 5.24 13.10 -15.54
C ASN A 216 4.00 12.20 -15.65
N GLY A 217 2.88 12.76 -16.14
CA GLY A 217 1.63 12.02 -16.39
C GLY A 217 1.81 10.94 -17.45
N LEU A 218 2.43 11.29 -18.59
CA LEU A 218 2.78 10.34 -19.67
C LEU A 218 3.72 9.24 -19.15
N CYS A 219 4.76 9.63 -18.41
CA CYS A 219 5.73 8.71 -17.80
C CYS A 219 5.06 7.72 -16.82
N LYS A 220 4.14 8.20 -15.99
CA LYS A 220 3.43 7.36 -15.00
C LYS A 220 2.39 6.43 -15.63
N SER A 221 1.83 6.80 -16.79
CA SER A 221 0.91 5.95 -17.55
C SER A 221 1.63 4.92 -18.44
N GLY A 222 2.96 4.88 -18.41
CA GLY A 222 3.77 3.95 -19.20
C GLY A 222 4.01 4.37 -20.64
N ARG A 223 3.53 5.56 -21.04
CA ARG A 223 3.65 6.10 -22.41
C ARG A 223 4.98 6.87 -22.55
N VAL A 224 6.09 6.15 -22.29
CA VAL A 224 7.43 6.78 -22.17
C VAL A 224 7.90 7.36 -23.50
N GLN A 225 7.65 6.64 -24.61
CA GLN A 225 8.08 7.09 -25.94
C GLN A 225 7.39 8.39 -26.33
N GLU A 226 6.10 8.50 -26.03
CA GLU A 226 5.33 9.73 -26.26
C GLU A 226 5.81 10.89 -25.39
N ALA A 227 6.23 10.60 -24.15
CA ALA A 227 6.82 11.61 -23.27
C ALA A 227 8.13 12.15 -23.88
N VAL A 228 8.95 11.28 -24.45
CA VAL A 228 10.21 11.67 -25.13
C VAL A 228 9.89 12.57 -26.34
N THR A 229 8.98 12.13 -27.23
CA THR A 229 8.55 12.89 -28.39
C THR A 229 7.98 14.26 -27.98
N PHE A 230 7.16 14.28 -26.93
CA PHE A 230 6.58 15.52 -26.40
C PHE A 230 7.66 16.50 -25.93
N VAL A 231 8.67 16.03 -25.23
CA VAL A 231 9.78 16.87 -24.74
C VAL A 231 10.64 17.37 -25.92
N GLU A 232 10.96 16.50 -26.89
CA GLU A 232 11.81 16.83 -28.03
C GLU A 232 11.14 17.80 -29.01
N GLU A 233 9.88 17.55 -29.35
CA GLU A 233 9.18 18.26 -30.42
C GLU A 233 8.29 19.43 -29.93
N ARG A 234 7.64 19.29 -28.78
CA ARG A 234 6.57 20.22 -28.37
C ARG A 234 6.97 21.15 -27.22
N MET A 235 7.79 20.71 -26.29
CA MET A 235 8.12 21.51 -25.09
C MET A 235 8.82 22.83 -25.48
N ARG A 236 9.78 22.79 -26.39
CA ARG A 236 10.51 23.98 -26.87
C ARG A 236 9.73 24.73 -27.96
N SER A 237 9.25 24.02 -28.99
CA SER A 237 8.67 24.64 -30.20
C SER A 237 7.27 25.22 -29.97
N VAL A 238 6.41 24.51 -29.21
CA VAL A 238 5.02 24.90 -29.00
C VAL A 238 4.85 25.71 -27.69
N HIS A 239 5.49 25.24 -26.61
CA HIS A 239 5.30 25.81 -25.28
C HIS A 239 6.39 26.83 -24.88
N GLY A 240 7.49 26.89 -25.63
CA GLY A 240 8.57 27.86 -25.41
C GLY A 240 9.43 27.59 -24.18
N HIS A 241 9.43 26.35 -23.68
CA HIS A 241 10.17 25.99 -22.45
C HIS A 241 11.28 24.99 -22.76
N ALA A 242 12.48 25.22 -22.25
CA ALA A 242 13.57 24.24 -22.28
C ALA A 242 13.32 23.18 -21.21
N PRO A 243 13.62 21.90 -21.49
CA PRO A 243 13.59 20.85 -20.48
C PRO A 243 14.54 21.17 -19.31
N ASP A 244 14.10 20.91 -18.10
CA ASP A 244 14.89 21.13 -16.88
C ASP A 244 15.30 19.78 -16.24
N THR A 245 16.04 19.82 -15.13
CA THR A 245 16.45 18.65 -14.36
C THR A 245 15.26 17.74 -14.01
N PHE A 246 14.11 18.34 -13.66
CA PHE A 246 12.89 17.60 -13.32
C PHE A 246 12.36 16.84 -14.54
N THR A 247 12.33 17.48 -15.72
CA THR A 247 11.89 16.86 -17.00
C THR A 247 12.71 15.59 -17.29
N TYR A 248 14.05 15.73 -17.27
CA TYR A 248 14.97 14.62 -17.54
C TYR A 248 14.85 13.51 -16.49
N ASN A 249 14.70 13.87 -15.21
CA ASN A 249 14.50 12.90 -14.14
C ASN A 249 13.19 12.11 -14.30
N CYS A 250 12.09 12.76 -14.77
CA CYS A 250 10.83 12.06 -15.06
C CYS A 250 10.99 11.01 -16.17
N LEU A 251 11.69 11.37 -17.26
CA LEU A 251 11.95 10.45 -18.38
C LEU A 251 12.84 9.29 -17.95
N ALA A 252 13.95 9.58 -17.26
CA ALA A 252 14.90 8.57 -16.80
C ALA A 252 14.23 7.60 -15.81
N ASP A 253 13.40 8.11 -14.86
CA ASP A 253 12.63 7.28 -13.91
C ASP A 253 11.68 6.34 -14.66
N ALA A 254 11.01 6.85 -15.69
CA ALA A 254 10.09 6.04 -16.50
C ALA A 254 10.81 4.89 -17.20
N PHE A 255 11.98 5.15 -17.80
CA PHE A 255 12.83 4.12 -18.41
C PHE A 255 13.36 3.12 -17.36
N CYS A 256 13.75 3.60 -16.17
CA CYS A 256 14.19 2.76 -15.05
C CYS A 256 13.07 1.84 -14.54
N ARG A 257 11.82 2.32 -14.50
CA ARG A 257 10.66 1.50 -14.14
C ARG A 257 10.30 0.49 -15.22
N ALA A 258 10.50 0.84 -16.48
CA ALA A 258 10.32 -0.07 -17.63
C ALA A 258 11.45 -1.11 -17.76
N GLY A 259 12.49 -1.04 -16.91
CA GLY A 259 13.64 -1.95 -16.96
C GLY A 259 14.69 -1.59 -18.01
N ASN A 260 14.48 -0.51 -18.76
CA ASN A 260 15.40 -0.08 -19.83
C ASN A 260 16.44 0.91 -19.27
N VAL A 261 17.40 0.39 -18.52
CA VAL A 261 18.41 1.22 -17.85
C VAL A 261 19.35 1.89 -18.87
N ALA A 262 19.57 1.27 -20.04
CA ALA A 262 20.41 1.83 -21.10
C ALA A 262 19.83 3.18 -21.59
N MET A 263 18.53 3.21 -21.89
CA MET A 263 17.85 4.44 -22.30
C MET A 263 17.81 5.48 -21.17
N ALA A 264 17.68 5.03 -19.92
CA ALA A 264 17.73 5.94 -18.76
C ALA A 264 19.10 6.64 -18.69
N CYS A 265 20.19 5.90 -18.88
CA CYS A 265 21.56 6.47 -18.92
C CYS A 265 21.74 7.43 -20.11
N GLU A 266 21.16 7.10 -21.27
CA GLU A 266 21.20 7.98 -22.46
C GLU A 266 20.48 9.30 -22.19
N VAL A 267 19.31 9.26 -21.54
CA VAL A 267 18.52 10.45 -21.15
C VAL A 267 19.34 11.33 -20.20
N VAL A 268 20.04 10.74 -19.23
CA VAL A 268 20.91 11.47 -18.30
C VAL A 268 22.13 12.04 -19.06
N GLY A 269 22.69 11.30 -20.03
CA GLY A 269 23.75 11.81 -20.89
C GLY A 269 23.32 13.01 -21.76
N ARG A 270 22.05 13.04 -22.20
CA ARG A 270 21.48 14.22 -22.89
C ARG A 270 21.38 15.42 -21.93
N MET A 271 20.92 15.17 -20.69
CA MET A 271 20.84 16.16 -19.63
C MET A 271 22.21 16.84 -19.41
N GLU A 272 23.30 16.03 -19.34
CA GLU A 272 24.68 16.52 -19.20
C GLU A 272 25.09 17.39 -20.40
N ARG A 273 24.78 16.94 -21.63
CA ARG A 273 25.11 17.68 -22.87
C ARG A 273 24.41 19.04 -22.96
N GLU A 274 23.24 19.16 -22.35
CA GLU A 274 22.51 20.44 -22.28
C GLU A 274 22.98 21.35 -21.11
N GLY A 275 24.04 20.94 -20.40
CA GLY A 275 24.63 21.72 -19.32
C GLY A 275 23.88 21.64 -18.00
N LEU A 276 22.94 20.68 -17.86
CA LEU A 276 22.20 20.47 -16.61
C LEU A 276 22.96 19.46 -15.74
N SER A 277 23.17 19.79 -14.47
CA SER A 277 23.87 18.91 -13.52
C SER A 277 22.91 17.86 -12.95
N PRO A 278 23.20 16.55 -13.11
CA PRO A 278 22.47 15.52 -12.39
C PRO A 278 22.67 15.64 -10.88
N ASP A 279 21.61 15.37 -10.14
CA ASP A 279 21.58 15.49 -8.67
C ASP A 279 21.64 14.09 -8.00
N VAL A 280 21.60 14.07 -6.67
CA VAL A 280 21.59 12.82 -5.87
C VAL A 280 20.35 11.96 -6.21
N PHE A 281 19.23 12.59 -6.60
CA PHE A 281 18.04 11.85 -7.01
C PHE A 281 18.29 11.06 -8.30
N THR A 282 18.90 11.71 -9.31
CA THR A 282 19.30 11.08 -10.59
C THR A 282 20.23 9.88 -10.33
N LEU A 283 21.25 10.08 -9.49
CA LEU A 283 22.20 9.03 -9.10
C LEU A 283 21.48 7.84 -8.45
N ASN A 284 20.66 8.11 -7.44
CA ASN A 284 19.93 7.06 -6.70
C ASN A 284 19.00 6.26 -7.62
N MET A 285 18.35 6.94 -8.54
CA MET A 285 17.42 6.34 -9.50
C MET A 285 18.10 5.32 -10.41
N ILE A 286 19.25 5.69 -11.03
CA ILE A 286 20.03 4.80 -11.92
C ILE A 286 20.62 3.65 -11.11
N VAL A 287 21.23 3.93 -9.95
CA VAL A 287 21.81 2.91 -9.05
C VAL A 287 20.73 1.88 -8.65
N ALA A 288 19.56 2.36 -8.24
CA ALA A 288 18.45 1.47 -7.85
C ALA A 288 17.94 0.64 -9.03
N ALA A 289 17.88 1.21 -10.23
CA ALA A 289 17.47 0.50 -11.45
C ALA A 289 18.45 -0.60 -11.82
N LEU A 290 19.76 -0.32 -11.80
CA LEU A 290 20.82 -1.30 -12.04
C LEU A 290 20.78 -2.43 -11.01
N CYS A 291 20.61 -2.11 -9.73
CA CYS A 291 20.47 -3.09 -8.64
C CYS A 291 19.23 -3.99 -8.80
N ARG A 292 18.10 -3.42 -9.22
CA ARG A 292 16.88 -4.18 -9.52
C ARG A 292 17.05 -5.11 -10.72
N ALA A 293 17.80 -4.68 -11.71
CA ALA A 293 18.15 -5.48 -12.90
C ALA A 293 19.20 -6.57 -12.61
N GLY A 294 19.67 -6.70 -11.35
CA GLY A 294 20.70 -7.67 -10.97
C GLY A 294 22.13 -7.27 -11.37
N ARG A 295 22.31 -6.09 -11.97
CA ARG A 295 23.61 -5.61 -12.47
C ARG A 295 24.34 -4.82 -11.37
N VAL A 296 24.60 -5.50 -10.23
CA VAL A 296 25.12 -4.84 -9.01
C VAL A 296 26.51 -4.25 -9.23
N TRP A 297 27.38 -4.94 -9.98
CA TRP A 297 28.74 -4.46 -10.28
C TRP A 297 28.69 -3.20 -11.14
N ALA A 298 27.82 -3.17 -12.16
CA ALA A 298 27.62 -1.97 -12.98
C ALA A 298 27.07 -0.79 -12.15
N ALA A 299 26.20 -1.09 -11.16
CA ALA A 299 25.69 -0.05 -10.23
C ALA A 299 26.82 0.54 -9.38
N LEU A 300 27.72 -0.30 -8.88
CA LEU A 300 28.86 0.12 -8.06
C LEU A 300 29.84 0.94 -8.88
N GLU A 301 30.16 0.50 -10.09
CA GLU A 301 31.03 1.19 -11.04
C GLU A 301 30.45 2.57 -11.42
N PHE A 302 29.18 2.61 -11.77
CA PHE A 302 28.45 3.85 -12.08
C PHE A 302 28.49 4.82 -10.90
N PHE A 303 28.25 4.34 -9.69
CA PHE A 303 28.32 5.14 -8.47
C PHE A 303 29.73 5.75 -8.28
N ARG A 304 30.77 4.92 -8.40
CA ARG A 304 32.17 5.36 -8.21
C ARG A 304 32.61 6.36 -9.28
N GLU A 305 32.23 6.15 -10.52
CA GLU A 305 32.52 7.07 -11.64
C GLU A 305 31.80 8.41 -11.44
N LYS A 306 30.48 8.34 -11.26
CA LYS A 306 29.65 9.57 -11.29
C LYS A 306 29.82 10.45 -10.04
N ARG A 307 30.16 9.88 -8.89
CA ARG A 307 30.43 10.71 -7.68
C ARG A 307 31.67 11.60 -7.82
N THR A 308 32.59 11.28 -8.73
CA THR A 308 33.77 12.12 -9.02
C THR A 308 33.45 13.18 -10.06
N ILE A 309 32.49 12.93 -10.96
CA ILE A 309 32.12 13.79 -12.08
C ILE A 309 31.01 14.77 -11.68
N TRP A 310 30.04 14.34 -10.86
CA TRP A 310 28.88 15.13 -10.46
C TRP A 310 29.09 15.72 -9.05
N PRO A 311 29.44 17.01 -8.93
CA PRO A 311 29.76 17.62 -7.61
C PRO A 311 28.59 17.60 -6.64
N GLU A 312 27.36 17.70 -7.16
CA GLU A 312 26.12 17.72 -6.37
C GLU A 312 25.57 16.33 -6.04
N ALA A 313 26.13 15.27 -6.66
CA ALA A 313 25.63 13.90 -6.55
C ALA A 313 26.64 12.94 -5.92
N ARG A 314 27.26 13.32 -4.80
CA ARG A 314 28.26 12.49 -4.08
C ARG A 314 27.71 11.18 -3.53
N GLY A 315 26.41 11.04 -3.53
CA GLY A 315 25.72 9.91 -2.91
C GLY A 315 25.32 10.22 -1.47
N ASN A 316 24.31 9.57 -1.02
CA ASN A 316 23.78 9.75 0.35
C ASN A 316 23.46 8.38 0.99
N ALA A 317 22.93 8.38 2.20
CA ALA A 317 22.56 7.15 2.93
C ALA A 317 21.64 6.22 2.12
N VAL A 318 20.82 6.78 1.19
CA VAL A 318 19.95 5.98 0.31
C VAL A 318 20.78 5.23 -0.74
N THR A 319 21.76 5.92 -1.37
CA THR A 319 22.69 5.33 -2.35
C THR A 319 23.41 4.12 -1.72
N TYR A 320 24.06 4.37 -0.56
CA TYR A 320 24.82 3.35 0.16
C TYR A 320 23.94 2.17 0.58
N SER A 321 22.74 2.44 1.13
CA SER A 321 21.84 1.36 1.58
C SER A 321 21.32 0.52 0.41
N THR A 322 21.06 1.13 -0.76
CA THR A 322 20.63 0.42 -1.97
C THR A 322 21.73 -0.52 -2.49
N LEU A 323 22.96 -0.02 -2.58
CA LEU A 323 24.13 -0.80 -3.03
C LEU A 323 24.47 -1.93 -2.06
N VAL A 324 24.51 -1.64 -0.75
CA VAL A 324 24.79 -2.62 0.31
C VAL A 324 23.74 -3.73 0.29
N GLN A 325 22.45 -3.37 0.21
CA GLN A 325 21.37 -4.36 0.15
C GLN A 325 21.49 -5.26 -1.09
N ALA A 326 21.82 -4.69 -2.25
CA ALA A 326 22.01 -5.44 -3.50
C ALA A 326 23.22 -6.38 -3.42
N LEU A 327 24.34 -5.91 -2.84
CA LEU A 327 25.55 -6.71 -2.65
C LEU A 327 25.32 -7.88 -1.69
N LEU A 328 24.59 -7.66 -0.60
CA LEU A 328 24.25 -8.71 0.37
C LEU A 328 23.34 -9.78 -0.28
N ARG A 329 22.36 -9.36 -1.11
CA ARG A 329 21.49 -10.28 -1.85
C ARG A 329 22.29 -11.17 -2.83
N THR A 330 23.36 -10.66 -3.42
CA THR A 330 24.24 -11.41 -4.31
C THR A 330 25.41 -12.09 -3.59
N LYS A 331 25.37 -12.12 -2.25
CA LYS A 331 26.34 -12.76 -1.36
C LYS A 331 27.77 -12.14 -1.45
N ASN A 332 27.87 -10.90 -1.93
CA ASN A 332 29.14 -10.16 -2.02
C ASN A 332 29.38 -9.38 -0.70
N VAL A 333 29.52 -10.13 0.38
CA VAL A 333 29.51 -9.62 1.77
C VAL A 333 30.71 -8.70 2.04
N ASP A 334 31.89 -9.05 1.58
CA ASP A 334 33.11 -8.28 1.83
C ASP A 334 33.04 -6.87 1.21
N VAL A 335 32.48 -6.79 0.00
CA VAL A 335 32.29 -5.50 -0.70
C VAL A 335 31.23 -4.66 0.03
N ALA A 336 30.16 -5.31 0.51
CA ALA A 336 29.12 -4.64 1.30
C ALA A 336 29.70 -4.05 2.62
N MET A 337 30.56 -4.81 3.30
CA MET A 337 31.28 -4.36 4.52
C MET A 337 32.17 -3.16 4.21
N LYS A 338 32.96 -3.22 3.13
CA LYS A 338 33.83 -2.12 2.70
C LYS A 338 33.01 -0.86 2.42
N LEU A 339 31.88 -1.01 1.72
CA LEU A 339 31.00 0.11 1.40
C LEU A 339 30.36 0.73 2.65
N PHE A 340 30.04 -0.10 3.64
CA PHE A 340 29.53 0.37 4.94
C PHE A 340 30.57 1.22 5.67
N HIS A 341 31.83 0.78 5.67
CA HIS A 341 32.94 1.54 6.29
C HIS A 341 33.22 2.84 5.53
N GLU A 342 33.27 2.78 4.19
CA GLU A 342 33.44 3.94 3.31
C GLU A 342 32.38 5.03 3.62
N MET A 343 31.11 4.62 3.79
CA MET A 343 30.01 5.52 4.18
C MET A 343 30.29 6.24 5.51
N THR A 344 30.81 5.50 6.51
CA THR A 344 31.12 6.07 7.84
C THR A 344 32.32 7.02 7.79
N GLU A 345 33.34 6.67 7.02
CA GLU A 345 34.55 7.49 6.81
C GLU A 345 34.23 8.81 6.10
N GLU A 346 33.24 8.80 5.20
CA GLU A 346 32.76 10.01 4.51
C GLU A 346 31.86 10.90 5.40
N GLY A 347 31.73 10.57 6.67
CA GLY A 347 30.95 11.37 7.64
C GLY A 347 29.44 11.23 7.48
N GLN A 348 28.98 10.15 6.84
CA GLN A 348 27.55 9.84 6.73
C GLN A 348 27.17 8.78 7.77
N PRO A 349 26.60 9.17 8.91
CA PRO A 349 26.31 8.21 9.98
C PRO A 349 25.25 7.20 9.54
N PRO A 350 25.54 5.88 9.69
CA PRO A 350 24.55 4.87 9.35
C PRO A 350 23.29 5.00 10.22
N LYS A 351 22.13 4.93 9.59
CA LYS A 351 20.84 4.92 10.28
C LYS A 351 20.52 3.51 10.80
N LYS A 352 19.58 3.41 11.74
CA LYS A 352 19.11 2.13 12.30
C LYS A 352 18.82 1.09 11.20
N THR A 353 18.18 1.51 10.10
CA THR A 353 17.82 0.64 8.95
C THR A 353 19.06 0.03 8.29
N MET A 354 20.17 0.77 8.21
CA MET A 354 21.41 0.30 7.59
C MET A 354 22.04 -0.84 8.41
N TYR A 355 22.13 -0.66 9.74
CA TYR A 355 22.59 -1.72 10.64
C TYR A 355 21.74 -2.97 10.50
N PHE A 356 20.42 -2.80 10.43
CA PHE A 356 19.47 -3.91 10.29
C PHE A 356 19.71 -4.68 8.99
N ILE A 357 19.89 -3.96 7.86
CA ILE A 357 20.20 -4.56 6.55
C ILE A 357 21.50 -5.36 6.61
N MET A 358 22.54 -4.82 7.28
CA MET A 358 23.82 -5.49 7.46
C MET A 358 23.67 -6.77 8.30
N ILE A 359 23.01 -6.68 9.47
CA ILE A 359 22.79 -7.84 10.37
C ILE A 359 22.04 -8.95 9.61
N LEU A 360 20.96 -8.58 8.89
CA LEU A 360 20.15 -9.54 8.12
C LEU A 360 20.98 -10.20 7.01
N GLY A 361 21.69 -9.42 6.22
CA GLY A 361 22.48 -9.92 5.10
C GLY A 361 23.65 -10.79 5.54
N LEU A 362 24.35 -10.38 6.61
CA LEU A 362 25.44 -11.14 7.21
C LEU A 362 24.95 -12.49 7.76
N ALA A 363 23.82 -12.48 8.49
CA ALA A 363 23.22 -13.70 9.01
C ALA A 363 22.75 -14.65 7.90
N GLN A 364 22.18 -14.10 6.80
CA GLN A 364 21.76 -14.89 5.65
C GLN A 364 22.95 -15.50 4.89
N ALA A 365 24.10 -14.84 4.94
CA ALA A 365 25.35 -15.31 4.32
C ALA A 365 26.13 -16.28 5.22
N GLY A 366 25.65 -16.55 6.44
CA GLY A 366 26.34 -17.44 7.40
C GLY A 366 27.47 -16.74 8.18
N ARG A 367 27.65 -15.41 8.00
CA ARG A 367 28.72 -14.68 8.69
C ARG A 367 28.22 -14.12 10.03
N LEU A 368 27.88 -15.03 10.95
CA LEU A 368 27.22 -14.69 12.21
C LEU A 368 28.10 -13.85 13.15
N GLN A 369 29.42 -14.07 13.16
CA GLN A 369 30.31 -13.26 14.00
C GLN A 369 30.31 -11.80 13.58
N ASP A 370 30.34 -11.56 12.26
CA ASP A 370 30.25 -10.19 11.72
C ASP A 370 28.87 -9.57 12.00
N ALA A 371 27.81 -10.37 11.95
CA ALA A 371 26.46 -9.92 12.30
C ALA A 371 26.39 -9.48 13.78
N CYS A 372 27.02 -10.23 14.67
CA CYS A 372 27.14 -9.90 16.12
C CYS A 372 27.98 -8.63 16.35
N SER A 373 29.07 -8.48 15.60
CA SER A 373 29.91 -7.27 15.63
C SER A 373 29.12 -6.05 15.18
N MET A 374 28.31 -6.22 14.12
CA MET A 374 27.44 -5.17 13.59
C MET A 374 26.34 -4.80 14.59
N ALA A 375 25.75 -5.80 15.28
CA ALA A 375 24.76 -5.57 16.36
C ALA A 375 25.39 -4.79 17.53
N SER A 376 26.64 -5.10 17.87
CA SER A 376 27.41 -4.38 18.90
C SER A 376 27.70 -2.93 18.48
N SER A 377 28.10 -2.74 17.22
CA SER A 377 28.32 -1.40 16.62
C SER A 377 27.04 -0.57 16.61
N MET A 378 25.90 -1.20 16.33
CA MET A 378 24.57 -0.57 16.40
C MET A 378 24.25 -0.05 17.80
N LYS A 379 24.54 -0.87 18.84
CA LYS A 379 24.38 -0.47 20.25
C LYS A 379 25.31 0.68 20.62
N LYS A 380 26.58 0.64 20.20
CA LYS A 380 27.57 1.73 20.42
C LYS A 380 27.13 3.03 19.76
N ALA A 381 26.44 2.96 18.61
CA ALA A 381 25.89 4.12 17.93
C ALA A 381 24.60 4.66 18.58
N GLY A 382 24.18 4.10 19.72
CA GLY A 382 23.01 4.55 20.49
C GLY A 382 21.66 3.96 20.02
N PHE A 383 21.68 3.00 19.12
CA PHE A 383 20.44 2.38 18.62
C PHE A 383 20.16 1.06 19.37
N GLN A 384 18.95 0.92 19.87
CA GLN A 384 18.49 -0.34 20.49
C GLN A 384 18.16 -1.38 19.42
N LEU A 385 18.60 -2.63 19.65
CA LEU A 385 18.17 -3.78 18.86
C LEU A 385 16.67 -4.03 19.13
N ASP A 386 15.92 -4.30 18.09
CA ASP A 386 14.50 -4.67 18.20
C ASP A 386 14.35 -6.20 18.17
N ALA A 387 13.14 -6.70 18.43
CA ALA A 387 12.84 -8.13 18.44
C ALA A 387 13.22 -8.81 17.10
N LYS A 388 13.08 -8.08 15.98
CA LYS A 388 13.43 -8.61 14.65
C LYS A 388 14.93 -8.89 14.51
N ALA A 389 15.78 -7.97 15.01
CA ALA A 389 17.23 -8.13 14.96
C ALA A 389 17.67 -9.32 15.82
N TYR A 390 17.09 -9.47 17.03
CA TYR A 390 17.34 -10.62 17.88
C TYR A 390 16.92 -11.92 17.18
N ASN A 391 15.73 -11.96 16.59
CA ASN A 391 15.20 -13.14 15.91
C ASN A 391 16.07 -13.57 14.71
N ILE A 392 16.65 -12.60 13.97
CA ILE A 392 17.57 -12.87 12.87
C ILE A 392 18.85 -13.57 13.38
N LEU A 393 19.43 -13.06 14.48
CA LEU A 393 20.66 -13.63 15.05
C LEU A 393 20.39 -15.02 15.63
N ILE A 394 19.32 -15.17 16.42
CA ILE A 394 18.87 -16.45 16.99
C ILE A 394 18.66 -17.47 15.86
N GLY A 395 17.90 -17.09 14.82
CA GLY A 395 17.62 -17.96 13.69
C GLY A 395 18.86 -18.32 12.87
N GLY A 396 19.80 -17.40 12.77
CA GLY A 396 21.10 -17.62 12.13
C GLY A 396 21.92 -18.68 12.86
N PHE A 397 22.06 -18.55 14.19
CA PHE A 397 22.78 -19.51 15.02
C PHE A 397 22.14 -20.90 14.97
N TYR A 398 20.80 -20.97 14.99
CA TYR A 398 20.10 -22.25 14.85
C TYR A 398 20.33 -22.92 13.49
N LYS A 399 20.47 -22.15 12.41
CA LYS A 399 20.76 -22.72 11.08
C LYS A 399 22.15 -23.34 10.99
N GLU A 400 23.08 -22.84 11.81
CA GLU A 400 24.48 -23.34 11.88
C GLU A 400 24.69 -24.37 13.00
N ASP A 401 23.61 -24.87 13.63
CA ASP A 401 23.63 -25.82 14.76
C ASP A 401 24.41 -25.31 15.99
N ARG A 402 24.49 -23.98 16.14
CA ARG A 402 25.15 -23.31 17.28
C ARG A 402 24.10 -22.97 18.34
N LEU A 403 23.57 -24.02 18.98
CA LEU A 403 22.40 -23.91 19.88
C LEU A 403 22.71 -23.10 21.16
N CYS A 404 23.88 -23.25 21.72
CA CYS A 404 24.30 -22.52 22.93
C CYS A 404 24.25 -21.00 22.73
N GLU A 405 24.77 -20.55 21.59
CA GLU A 405 24.82 -19.13 21.25
C GLU A 405 23.41 -18.58 20.93
N ALA A 406 22.56 -19.40 20.29
CA ALA A 406 21.17 -19.04 20.07
C ALA A 406 20.43 -18.78 21.39
N HIS A 407 20.63 -19.66 22.38
CA HIS A 407 20.07 -19.50 23.75
C HIS A 407 20.64 -18.27 24.48
N GLU A 408 21.92 -17.99 24.29
CA GLU A 408 22.57 -16.79 24.84
C GLU A 408 21.92 -15.52 24.29
N TRP A 409 21.64 -15.47 22.96
CA TRP A 409 20.99 -14.33 22.34
C TRP A 409 19.53 -14.19 22.79
N LEU A 410 18.85 -15.31 23.08
CA LEU A 410 17.50 -15.28 23.68
C LEU A 410 17.57 -14.66 25.09
N GLY A 411 18.61 -15.01 25.88
CA GLY A 411 18.88 -14.39 27.19
C GLY A 411 19.06 -12.88 27.06
N LYS A 412 19.94 -12.45 26.14
CA LYS A 412 20.23 -11.02 25.87
C LYS A 412 18.96 -10.27 25.42
N MET A 413 18.05 -10.93 24.71
CA MET A 413 16.75 -10.36 24.30
C MET A 413 15.88 -10.07 25.53
N LYS A 414 15.78 -11.03 26.45
CA LYS A 414 15.02 -10.91 27.71
C LYS A 414 15.64 -9.84 28.62
N GLU A 415 16.97 -9.80 28.76
CA GLU A 415 17.73 -8.79 29.52
C GLU A 415 17.48 -7.37 28.98
N ALA A 416 17.30 -7.23 27.66
CA ALA A 416 16.97 -5.96 27.02
C ALA A 416 15.50 -5.55 27.24
N GLY A 417 14.73 -6.32 28.03
CA GLY A 417 13.32 -6.05 28.31
C GLY A 417 12.38 -6.40 27.16
N LEU A 418 12.87 -7.12 26.16
CA LEU A 418 12.06 -7.53 25.01
C LEU A 418 11.48 -8.93 25.26
N ARG A 419 10.19 -9.08 25.10
CA ARG A 419 9.52 -10.38 25.20
C ARG A 419 9.67 -11.16 23.90
N PRO A 420 10.13 -12.44 23.97
CA PRO A 420 10.10 -13.30 22.81
C PRO A 420 8.68 -13.46 22.29
N ASP A 421 8.53 -13.50 20.99
CA ASP A 421 7.21 -13.65 20.34
C ASP A 421 7.04 -15.06 19.75
N VAL A 422 5.88 -15.33 19.18
CA VAL A 422 5.56 -16.62 18.54
C VAL A 422 6.60 -16.97 17.47
N TYR A 423 7.11 -15.97 16.74
CA TYR A 423 8.14 -16.17 15.72
C TYR A 423 9.48 -16.62 16.35
N THR A 424 9.89 -15.97 17.46
CA THR A 424 11.10 -16.34 18.22
C THR A 424 11.05 -17.82 18.62
N TYR A 425 9.96 -18.21 19.30
CA TYR A 425 9.79 -19.59 19.77
C TYR A 425 9.70 -20.60 18.62
N THR A 426 8.97 -20.27 17.54
CA THR A 426 8.85 -21.14 16.37
C THR A 426 10.22 -21.36 15.70
N THR A 427 11.07 -20.33 15.66
CA THR A 427 12.44 -20.42 15.12
C THR A 427 13.30 -21.36 15.99
N LEU A 428 13.23 -21.19 17.32
CA LEU A 428 13.93 -22.05 18.29
C LEU A 428 13.49 -23.51 18.15
N LEU A 429 12.18 -23.75 18.12
CA LEU A 429 11.58 -25.08 17.97
C LEU A 429 12.02 -25.74 16.65
N SER A 430 12.04 -24.96 15.54
CA SER A 430 12.51 -25.45 14.24
C SER A 430 13.97 -25.92 14.30
N GLY A 431 14.81 -25.16 14.99
CA GLY A 431 16.24 -25.50 15.17
C GLY A 431 16.42 -26.76 16.00
N SER A 432 15.76 -26.83 17.16
CA SER A 432 15.83 -28.00 18.06
C SER A 432 15.30 -29.29 17.37
N CYS A 433 14.22 -29.17 16.59
CA CYS A 433 13.70 -30.29 15.78
C CYS A 433 14.74 -30.77 14.74
N LYS A 434 15.45 -29.86 14.09
CA LYS A 434 16.49 -30.21 13.09
C LYS A 434 17.69 -30.88 13.76
N ALA A 435 18.06 -30.42 14.95
CA ALA A 435 19.14 -31.00 15.76
C ALA A 435 18.75 -32.36 16.37
N GLY A 436 17.46 -32.71 16.35
CA GLY A 436 16.94 -33.95 16.95
C GLY A 436 16.82 -33.86 18.47
N ASP A 437 16.92 -32.67 19.03
CA ASP A 437 16.84 -32.45 20.49
C ASP A 437 15.39 -32.23 20.92
N PHE A 438 14.66 -33.32 21.09
CA PHE A 438 13.24 -33.29 21.43
C PHE A 438 12.97 -32.94 22.90
N LEU A 439 13.98 -33.08 23.78
CA LEU A 439 13.90 -32.60 25.17
C LEU A 439 13.85 -31.08 25.20
N ALA A 440 14.74 -30.43 24.42
CA ALA A 440 14.71 -28.98 24.26
C ALA A 440 13.42 -28.48 23.62
N VAL A 441 12.80 -29.28 22.71
CA VAL A 441 11.51 -28.93 22.10
C VAL A 441 10.41 -28.82 23.16
N ASP A 442 10.32 -29.82 24.06
CA ASP A 442 9.32 -29.86 25.14
C ASP A 442 9.51 -28.69 26.11
N GLU A 443 10.78 -28.41 26.48
CA GLU A 443 11.13 -27.26 27.33
C GLU A 443 10.75 -25.92 26.70
N LEU A 444 11.05 -25.75 25.42
CA LEU A 444 10.75 -24.51 24.67
C LEU A 444 9.24 -24.31 24.52
N MET A 445 8.48 -25.39 24.32
CA MET A 445 7.02 -25.34 24.28
C MET A 445 6.45 -24.88 25.64
N GLY A 446 6.97 -25.42 26.72
CA GLY A 446 6.60 -25.00 28.08
C GLY A 446 6.88 -23.51 28.28
N LYS A 447 8.09 -23.05 27.97
CA LYS A 447 8.51 -21.64 28.08
C LYS A 447 7.67 -20.72 27.21
N MET A 448 7.27 -21.16 26.02
CA MET A 448 6.40 -20.42 25.09
C MET A 448 5.04 -20.15 25.74
N ILE A 449 4.45 -21.18 26.35
CA ILE A 449 3.13 -21.09 27.02
C ILE A 449 3.24 -20.21 28.28
N ASP A 450 4.31 -20.38 29.08
CA ASP A 450 4.58 -19.61 30.31
C ASP A 450 4.74 -18.10 30.00
N ASP A 451 5.41 -17.77 28.90
CA ASP A 451 5.58 -16.39 28.42
C ASP A 451 4.28 -15.82 27.79
N GLY A 452 3.19 -16.60 27.76
CA GLY A 452 1.89 -16.18 27.23
C GLY A 452 1.78 -16.19 25.71
N CYS A 453 2.74 -16.82 25.03
CA CYS A 453 2.76 -16.95 23.57
C CYS A 453 1.98 -18.19 23.13
N ARG A 454 0.77 -18.02 22.62
CA ARG A 454 -0.04 -19.16 22.14
C ARG A 454 0.56 -19.74 20.84
N PRO A 455 0.78 -21.07 20.80
CA PRO A 455 1.26 -21.70 19.56
C PRO A 455 0.32 -21.44 18.38
N SER A 456 0.89 -21.16 17.23
CA SER A 456 0.17 -20.89 15.98
C SER A 456 0.14 -22.15 15.10
N VAL A 457 -0.65 -22.10 14.02
CA VAL A 457 -0.67 -23.16 12.98
C VAL A 457 0.77 -23.42 12.47
N VAL A 458 1.58 -22.36 12.33
CA VAL A 458 2.98 -22.48 11.88
C VAL A 458 3.85 -23.19 12.93
N THR A 459 3.62 -22.91 14.21
CA THR A 459 4.33 -23.58 15.33
C THR A 459 4.06 -25.09 15.30
N PHE A 460 2.77 -25.47 15.25
CA PHE A 460 2.35 -26.86 15.16
C PHE A 460 2.90 -27.56 13.90
N GLY A 461 2.81 -26.88 12.74
CA GLY A 461 3.33 -27.39 11.47
C GLY A 461 4.85 -27.64 11.52
N THR A 462 5.58 -26.74 12.20
CA THR A 462 7.04 -26.88 12.40
C THR A 462 7.36 -28.12 13.24
N LEU A 463 6.62 -28.33 14.33
CA LEU A 463 6.79 -29.50 15.22
C LEU A 463 6.45 -30.79 14.47
N ILE A 464 5.26 -30.86 13.86
CA ILE A 464 4.81 -32.03 13.11
C ILE A 464 5.85 -32.41 12.03
N HIS A 465 6.32 -31.41 11.26
CA HIS A 465 7.35 -31.65 10.23
C HIS A 465 8.66 -32.15 10.84
N GLY A 466 9.09 -31.57 11.96
CA GLY A 466 10.31 -31.96 12.67
C GLY A 466 10.25 -33.40 13.18
N TYR A 467 9.16 -33.78 13.86
CA TYR A 467 8.93 -35.14 14.37
C TYR A 467 8.82 -36.16 13.23
N CYS A 468 8.08 -35.83 12.17
CA CYS A 468 7.99 -36.66 10.95
C CYS A 468 9.36 -36.92 10.32
N LYS A 469 10.17 -35.85 10.17
CA LYS A 469 11.51 -35.94 9.58
C LYS A 469 12.47 -36.81 10.44
N ALA A 470 12.27 -36.83 11.75
CA ALA A 470 13.00 -37.71 12.67
C ALA A 470 12.46 -39.14 12.71
N GLY A 471 11.41 -39.47 11.93
CA GLY A 471 10.79 -40.77 11.92
C GLY A 471 9.82 -41.02 13.07
N LYS A 472 9.57 -40.04 13.92
CA LYS A 472 8.70 -40.14 15.10
C LYS A 472 7.26 -39.77 14.71
N ILE A 473 6.63 -40.63 13.91
CA ILE A 473 5.33 -40.35 13.29
C ILE A 473 4.20 -40.39 14.33
N ASP A 474 4.29 -41.29 15.31
CA ASP A 474 3.27 -41.41 16.36
C ASP A 474 3.18 -40.15 17.21
N GLU A 475 4.32 -39.59 17.58
CA GLU A 475 4.39 -38.32 18.32
C GLU A 475 3.89 -37.14 17.43
N ALA A 476 4.20 -37.14 16.14
CA ALA A 476 3.70 -36.11 15.21
C ALA A 476 2.17 -36.16 15.13
N LEU A 477 1.57 -37.39 15.15
CA LEU A 477 0.12 -37.57 15.17
C LEU A 477 -0.49 -37.10 16.50
N GLN A 478 0.17 -37.35 17.64
CA GLN A 478 -0.27 -36.82 18.95
C GLN A 478 -0.32 -35.30 18.94
N ILE A 479 0.73 -34.65 18.40
CA ILE A 479 0.78 -33.18 18.26
C ILE A 479 -0.35 -32.69 17.35
N PHE A 480 -0.63 -33.40 16.26
CA PHE A 480 -1.73 -33.06 15.34
C PHE A 480 -3.11 -33.10 16.05
N TRP A 481 -3.36 -34.15 16.86
CA TRP A 481 -4.62 -34.24 17.60
C TRP A 481 -4.73 -33.16 18.69
N SER A 482 -3.62 -32.77 19.32
CA SER A 482 -3.61 -31.70 20.34
C SER A 482 -3.90 -30.31 19.77
N MET A 483 -3.85 -30.12 18.45
CA MET A 483 -4.21 -28.85 17.79
C MET A 483 -5.68 -28.49 18.04
N ASP A 484 -6.59 -29.46 17.84
CA ASP A 484 -8.03 -29.25 18.08
C ASP A 484 -8.29 -28.86 19.55
N GLU A 485 -7.60 -29.50 20.51
CA GLU A 485 -7.68 -29.19 21.95
C GLU A 485 -7.20 -27.75 22.25
N SER A 486 -6.21 -27.29 21.50
CA SER A 486 -5.65 -25.93 21.61
C SER A 486 -6.49 -24.88 20.87
N GLY A 487 -7.55 -25.28 20.17
CA GLY A 487 -8.39 -24.39 19.37
C GLY A 487 -7.74 -23.94 18.06
N VAL A 488 -6.70 -24.64 17.60
CA VAL A 488 -5.96 -24.29 16.38
C VAL A 488 -6.33 -25.30 15.29
N GLN A 489 -7.03 -24.84 14.25
CA GLN A 489 -7.46 -25.74 13.16
C GLN A 489 -6.29 -26.04 12.19
N PRO A 490 -6.05 -27.34 11.89
CA PRO A 490 -5.06 -27.70 10.88
C PRO A 490 -5.43 -27.18 9.49
N ASN A 491 -4.44 -26.76 8.74
CA ASN A 491 -4.61 -26.31 7.35
C ASN A 491 -4.09 -27.38 6.35
N THR A 492 -4.31 -27.15 5.06
CA THR A 492 -3.87 -28.05 3.96
C THR A 492 -2.39 -28.42 4.09
N VAL A 493 -1.51 -27.49 4.51
CA VAL A 493 -0.07 -27.73 4.63
C VAL A 493 0.23 -28.81 5.69
N ILE A 494 -0.45 -28.77 6.84
CA ILE A 494 -0.26 -29.73 7.93
C ILE A 494 -0.70 -31.14 7.50
N TYR A 495 -1.87 -31.22 6.86
CA TYR A 495 -2.36 -32.49 6.29
C TYR A 495 -1.36 -33.05 5.26
N ASN A 496 -0.85 -32.18 4.37
CA ASN A 496 0.12 -32.59 3.34
C ASN A 496 1.42 -33.13 3.94
N ILE A 497 1.92 -32.50 5.01
CA ILE A 497 3.13 -32.98 5.73
C ILE A 497 2.90 -34.40 6.25
N LEU A 498 1.80 -34.63 6.96
CA LEU A 498 1.48 -35.94 7.55
C LEU A 498 1.21 -37.01 6.48
N ILE A 499 0.41 -36.68 5.46
CA ILE A 499 0.08 -37.58 4.35
C ILE A 499 1.36 -38.00 3.62
N ASP A 500 2.24 -37.07 3.28
CA ASP A 500 3.49 -37.34 2.56
C ASP A 500 4.40 -38.29 3.38
N PHE A 501 4.56 -38.02 4.68
CA PHE A 501 5.41 -38.86 5.55
C PHE A 501 4.78 -40.25 5.80
N LEU A 502 3.45 -40.34 5.97
CA LEU A 502 2.74 -41.62 6.10
C LEU A 502 2.89 -42.48 4.83
N CYS A 503 2.81 -41.84 3.66
CA CYS A 503 3.02 -42.51 2.37
C CYS A 503 4.46 -43.03 2.23
N LYS A 504 5.44 -42.24 2.62
CA LYS A 504 6.88 -42.58 2.61
C LYS A 504 7.20 -43.72 3.60
N SER A 505 6.54 -43.77 4.76
CA SER A 505 6.70 -44.81 5.77
C SER A 505 5.82 -46.04 5.47
N ARG A 506 5.30 -46.18 4.26
CA ARG A 506 4.48 -47.29 3.77
C ARG A 506 3.16 -47.46 4.54
N ASN A 507 2.65 -46.42 5.19
CA ASN A 507 1.37 -46.46 5.90
C ASN A 507 0.26 -45.76 5.12
N ALA A 508 0.08 -46.13 3.85
CA ALA A 508 -0.89 -45.53 2.94
C ALA A 508 -2.34 -45.64 3.46
N SER A 509 -2.66 -46.66 4.24
CA SER A 509 -4.01 -46.82 4.82
C SER A 509 -4.37 -45.71 5.79
N LEU A 510 -3.41 -45.27 6.62
CA LEU A 510 -3.61 -44.16 7.56
C LEU A 510 -3.60 -42.83 6.81
N ALA A 511 -2.78 -42.72 5.75
CA ALA A 511 -2.76 -41.51 4.90
C ALA A 511 -4.14 -41.28 4.23
N ILE A 512 -4.80 -42.34 3.76
CA ILE A 512 -6.16 -42.25 3.18
C ILE A 512 -7.16 -41.80 4.24
N LYS A 513 -7.13 -42.39 5.43
CA LYS A 513 -8.01 -42.01 6.56
C LYS A 513 -7.82 -40.51 6.90
N LEU A 514 -6.57 -40.05 6.90
CA LEU A 514 -6.27 -38.64 7.19
C LEU A 514 -6.82 -37.70 6.09
N PHE A 515 -6.79 -38.17 4.84
CA PHE A 515 -7.38 -37.45 3.70
C PHE A 515 -8.91 -37.40 3.83
N ASP A 516 -9.56 -38.50 4.25
CA ASP A 516 -11.01 -38.52 4.48
C ASP A 516 -11.38 -37.53 5.61
N TRP A 517 -10.63 -37.50 6.71
CA TRP A 517 -10.80 -36.52 7.80
C TRP A 517 -10.60 -35.05 7.32
N MET A 518 -9.63 -34.84 6.43
CA MET A 518 -9.39 -33.53 5.82
C MET A 518 -10.64 -33.03 5.09
N SER A 519 -11.30 -33.95 4.33
CA SER A 519 -12.55 -33.67 3.61
C SER A 519 -13.72 -33.43 4.59
N GLU A 520 -13.84 -34.24 5.64
CA GLU A 520 -14.86 -34.08 6.70
C GLU A 520 -14.76 -32.72 7.43
N LYS A 521 -13.53 -32.25 7.65
CA LYS A 521 -13.25 -30.96 8.28
C LYS A 521 -13.36 -29.77 7.28
N HIS A 522 -13.74 -30.05 6.03
CA HIS A 522 -13.89 -29.06 4.96
C HIS A 522 -12.58 -28.31 4.65
N VAL A 523 -11.43 -28.95 4.85
CA VAL A 523 -10.13 -28.39 4.46
C VAL A 523 -9.87 -28.77 3.00
N PRO A 524 -9.70 -27.81 2.09
CA PRO A 524 -9.54 -28.12 0.66
C PRO A 524 -8.23 -28.85 0.37
N ALA A 525 -8.30 -29.94 -0.35
CA ALA A 525 -7.12 -30.66 -0.84
C ALA A 525 -6.53 -29.92 -2.05
N ASP A 526 -5.22 -29.98 -2.20
CA ASP A 526 -4.52 -29.40 -3.33
C ASP A 526 -3.80 -30.48 -4.15
N VAL A 527 -3.21 -30.10 -5.28
CA VAL A 527 -2.48 -31.03 -6.17
C VAL A 527 -1.37 -31.76 -5.40
N THR A 528 -0.74 -31.11 -4.42
CA THR A 528 0.30 -31.76 -3.58
C THR A 528 -0.27 -32.86 -2.71
N THR A 529 -1.49 -32.69 -2.18
CA THR A 529 -2.21 -33.73 -1.42
C THR A 529 -2.39 -34.99 -2.28
N PHE A 530 -2.96 -34.81 -3.48
CA PHE A 530 -3.24 -35.90 -4.41
C PHE A 530 -1.95 -36.59 -4.87
N ASN A 531 -0.91 -35.83 -5.20
CA ASN A 531 0.39 -36.36 -5.61
C ASN A 531 1.06 -37.20 -4.52
N ALA A 532 0.98 -36.76 -3.25
CA ALA A 532 1.54 -37.50 -2.12
C ALA A 532 0.81 -38.88 -1.95
N LEU A 533 -0.52 -38.85 -2.03
CA LEU A 533 -1.35 -40.08 -1.93
C LEU A 533 -1.09 -41.01 -3.10
N LEU A 534 -1.06 -40.53 -4.34
CA LEU A 534 -0.80 -41.36 -5.55
C LEU A 534 0.58 -42.02 -5.46
N LYS A 535 1.61 -41.32 -4.98
CA LYS A 535 2.94 -41.90 -4.74
C LYS A 535 2.89 -43.00 -3.69
N GLY A 536 2.16 -42.78 -2.59
CA GLY A 536 1.98 -43.76 -1.52
C GLY A 536 1.24 -45.02 -2.00
N LEU A 537 0.18 -44.85 -2.79
CA LEU A 537 -0.62 -45.93 -3.38
C LEU A 537 0.20 -46.72 -4.41
N ARG A 538 1.04 -46.07 -5.19
CA ARG A 538 1.99 -46.70 -6.12
C ARG A 538 2.93 -47.65 -5.36
N VAL A 539 3.53 -47.16 -4.26
CA VAL A 539 4.49 -47.95 -3.43
C VAL A 539 3.81 -49.21 -2.87
N LYS A 540 2.51 -49.12 -2.53
CA LYS A 540 1.72 -50.27 -2.02
C LYS A 540 1.03 -51.06 -3.13
N ASN A 541 1.14 -50.66 -4.39
CA ASN A 541 0.49 -51.23 -5.56
C ASN A 541 -1.02 -51.41 -5.38
N MET A 542 -1.72 -50.27 -5.06
CA MET A 542 -3.17 -50.27 -4.81
C MET A 542 -3.90 -49.47 -5.92
N PRO A 543 -4.04 -50.03 -7.14
CA PRO A 543 -4.57 -49.25 -8.29
C PRO A 543 -6.04 -48.86 -8.14
N GLU A 544 -6.90 -49.69 -7.53
CA GLU A 544 -8.33 -49.34 -7.37
C GLU A 544 -8.49 -48.05 -6.56
N LYS A 545 -7.75 -47.93 -5.47
CA LYS A 545 -7.77 -46.67 -4.66
C LYS A 545 -7.19 -45.48 -5.39
N ALA A 546 -6.25 -45.70 -6.31
CA ALA A 546 -5.72 -44.63 -7.14
C ALA A 546 -6.79 -44.07 -8.09
N PHE A 547 -7.62 -44.98 -8.66
CA PHE A 547 -8.73 -44.55 -9.52
C PHE A 547 -9.80 -43.78 -8.73
N GLU A 548 -10.17 -44.26 -7.53
CA GLU A 548 -11.06 -43.53 -6.61
C GLU A 548 -10.52 -42.10 -6.33
N LEU A 549 -9.22 -42.03 -6.11
CA LEU A 549 -8.55 -40.74 -5.83
C LEU A 549 -8.53 -39.83 -7.05
N MET A 550 -8.34 -40.38 -8.26
CA MET A 550 -8.40 -39.64 -9.53
C MET A 550 -9.80 -39.07 -9.78
N ASP A 551 -10.84 -39.86 -9.46
CA ASP A 551 -12.23 -39.39 -9.57
C ASP A 551 -12.52 -38.26 -8.57
N ARG A 552 -12.07 -38.38 -7.31
CA ARG A 552 -12.19 -37.34 -6.29
C ARG A 552 -11.44 -36.06 -6.71
N MET A 553 -10.25 -36.18 -7.30
CA MET A 553 -9.47 -35.06 -7.81
C MET A 553 -10.26 -34.24 -8.85
N ARG A 554 -11.00 -34.96 -9.71
CA ARG A 554 -11.89 -34.37 -10.72
C ARG A 554 -13.09 -33.67 -10.06
N GLU A 555 -13.75 -34.34 -9.11
CA GLU A 555 -14.92 -33.78 -8.38
C GLU A 555 -14.57 -32.49 -7.64
N GLU A 556 -13.39 -32.44 -7.05
CA GLU A 556 -12.88 -31.27 -6.34
C GLU A 556 -12.30 -30.19 -7.29
N ARG A 557 -12.38 -30.42 -8.61
CA ARG A 557 -11.88 -29.54 -9.67
C ARG A 557 -10.39 -29.23 -9.53
N CYS A 558 -9.64 -30.17 -8.99
CA CYS A 558 -8.20 -30.04 -8.82
C CYS A 558 -7.51 -30.54 -10.11
N THR A 559 -6.89 -29.63 -10.87
CA THR A 559 -6.26 -29.98 -12.16
C THR A 559 -4.94 -30.72 -11.94
N PRO A 560 -4.74 -31.93 -12.52
CA PRO A 560 -3.46 -32.63 -12.43
C PRO A 560 -2.31 -31.79 -13.01
N ASP A 561 -1.17 -31.84 -12.36
CA ASP A 561 0.07 -31.22 -12.84
C ASP A 561 0.96 -32.26 -13.55
N SER A 562 2.14 -31.80 -14.02
CA SER A 562 3.11 -32.67 -14.69
C SER A 562 3.55 -33.83 -13.82
N LEU A 563 3.65 -33.65 -12.51
CA LEU A 563 4.05 -34.66 -11.53
C LEU A 563 2.95 -35.74 -11.35
N THR A 564 1.68 -35.31 -11.29
CA THR A 564 0.53 -36.23 -11.27
C THR A 564 0.59 -37.20 -12.46
N ILE A 565 0.74 -36.60 -13.65
CA ILE A 565 0.77 -37.35 -14.93
C ILE A 565 1.97 -38.31 -14.95
N GLU A 566 3.14 -37.84 -14.53
CA GLU A 566 4.37 -38.64 -14.47
C GLU A 566 4.19 -39.89 -13.58
N VAL A 567 3.67 -39.71 -12.36
CA VAL A 567 3.43 -40.82 -11.40
C VAL A 567 2.49 -41.85 -11.99
N LEU A 568 1.41 -41.43 -12.66
CA LEU A 568 0.41 -42.32 -13.27
C LEU A 568 0.96 -43.02 -14.50
N LEU A 569 1.71 -42.36 -15.37
CA LEU A 569 2.31 -42.91 -16.59
C LEU A 569 3.42 -43.94 -16.28
N GLU A 570 4.16 -43.74 -15.19
CA GLU A 570 5.20 -44.67 -14.74
C GLU A 570 4.62 -45.95 -14.14
N TRP A 571 3.42 -45.90 -13.56
CA TRP A 571 2.87 -46.99 -12.76
C TRP A 571 1.78 -47.77 -13.48
N LEU A 572 0.71 -47.12 -13.93
CA LEU A 572 -0.52 -47.81 -14.39
C LEU A 572 -0.33 -48.67 -15.66
N PRO A 573 0.49 -48.24 -16.65
CA PRO A 573 0.76 -49.11 -17.82
C PRO A 573 1.48 -50.43 -17.46
N GLY A 574 2.37 -50.36 -16.44
CA GLY A 574 3.11 -51.54 -15.97
C GLY A 574 2.25 -52.63 -15.34
N ILE A 575 1.02 -52.27 -14.91
CA ILE A 575 0.05 -53.19 -14.31
C ILE A 575 -1.16 -53.46 -15.23
N GLY A 576 -1.09 -53.04 -16.51
CA GLY A 576 -2.12 -53.31 -17.51
C GLY A 576 -3.30 -52.34 -17.56
N GLU A 577 -3.29 -51.26 -16.74
CA GLU A 577 -4.41 -50.31 -16.60
C GLU A 577 -4.33 -49.10 -17.55
N THR A 578 -3.79 -49.29 -18.73
CA THR A 578 -3.58 -48.26 -19.76
C THR A 578 -4.90 -47.61 -20.23
N ASN A 579 -5.97 -48.39 -20.36
CA ASN A 579 -7.27 -47.91 -20.87
C ASN A 579 -7.92 -46.91 -19.89
N ARG A 580 -7.89 -47.23 -18.60
CA ARG A 580 -8.45 -46.33 -17.54
C ARG A 580 -7.65 -45.03 -17.44
N LEU A 581 -6.32 -45.13 -17.55
CA LEU A 581 -5.43 -43.94 -17.57
C LEU A 581 -5.75 -43.06 -18.78
N ASN A 582 -5.88 -43.62 -19.98
CA ASN A 582 -6.19 -42.86 -21.19
C ASN A 582 -7.54 -42.12 -21.09
N ASN A 583 -8.55 -42.81 -20.53
CA ASN A 583 -9.87 -42.21 -20.28
C ASN A 583 -9.75 -40.98 -19.33
N PHE A 584 -9.01 -41.11 -18.24
CA PHE A 584 -8.76 -40.02 -17.32
C PHE A 584 -8.05 -38.86 -18.01
N MET A 585 -6.98 -39.14 -18.78
CA MET A 585 -6.20 -38.12 -19.51
C MET A 585 -7.09 -37.34 -20.50
N GLN A 586 -7.96 -38.04 -21.23
CA GLN A 586 -8.91 -37.39 -22.15
C GLN A 586 -9.91 -36.50 -21.43
N GLN A 587 -10.43 -36.93 -20.29
CA GLN A 587 -11.41 -36.19 -19.49
C GLN A 587 -10.82 -34.90 -18.88
N VAL A 588 -9.53 -34.92 -18.56
CA VAL A 588 -8.82 -33.77 -17.97
C VAL A 588 -8.22 -32.83 -19.04
N GLY A 589 -8.35 -33.23 -20.32
CA GLY A 589 -7.84 -32.43 -21.45
C GLY A 589 -6.31 -32.43 -21.60
N CYS A 590 -5.66 -33.45 -21.00
CA CYS A 590 -4.21 -33.62 -21.10
C CYS A 590 -3.89 -34.64 -22.21
N THR A 591 -3.14 -34.21 -23.22
CA THR A 591 -2.62 -35.14 -24.23
C THR A 591 -1.34 -35.79 -23.69
N ALA A 592 -1.29 -37.10 -23.73
CA ALA A 592 -0.10 -37.86 -23.34
C ALA A 592 1.11 -37.39 -24.18
N PRO A 593 2.25 -37.13 -23.57
CA PRO A 593 3.45 -36.82 -24.34
C PRO A 593 3.79 -38.02 -25.23
N LYS A 594 3.96 -37.79 -26.52
CA LYS A 594 4.39 -38.83 -27.47
C LYS A 594 5.74 -39.36 -26.98
N ARG A 595 5.79 -40.64 -26.61
CA ARG A 595 7.08 -41.31 -26.34
C ARG A 595 7.91 -41.23 -27.61
N THR A 596 8.97 -40.43 -27.58
CA THR A 596 10.02 -40.55 -28.56
C THR A 596 10.73 -41.88 -28.30
N THR A 597 10.40 -42.88 -29.09
CA THR A 597 11.15 -44.14 -29.14
C THR A 597 12.53 -43.82 -29.74
N THR A 598 13.53 -43.72 -28.90
CA THR A 598 14.91 -43.92 -29.28
C THR A 598 15.34 -45.31 -28.88
#